data_0c40cc676c1ab52784093fa3c212ece5
#
_entry.id   0c40cc676c1ab52784093fa3c212ece5
#
_cell.length_a   1.000
_cell.length_b   1.000
_cell.length_c   1.000
_cell.angle_alpha   90.00
_cell.angle_beta   90.00
_cell.angle_gamma   90.00
#
_symmetry.space_group_name_H-M   'P 1'
#
loop_
_entity.id
_entity.type
_entity.pdbx_description
1 polymer ?
#
loop_
_entity_poly.entity_id
_entity_poly.type
_entity_poly.pdbx_seq_one_letter_code
_entity_poly.pdbx_strand_id
1 'polypeptide(L)'
;MVDVVGVTYRVGGAQGMRILDDVTARFAACKFNVILGPNGAGKSTLLRVATGLLRPSAGEVRYGDRPVAAFGADELARTRAVLSQHVELAFPLPVEDVVLMGRYPHYGPAPTSRDRDIVSRALELVGMVGKRRQPYPTLSGGEQQKVQLARVLAQIWNLDDSHEHKYLFLDEPTTSLDVHYQLHLLDVARDLLAHNCTVIAVLHDLNVAFQYGQQLFVIDGGRMAFETSRASDISAELIERIFRVRATRVGEDGHGTWRFTL
;
A
#
# COMPACT_ATOMS: atom_id res chain seq x y z
N MET A 1 3.52 7.62 -11.72
CA MET A 1 3.14 6.37 -12.40
C MET A 1 4.14 5.30 -12.02
N VAL A 2 3.68 4.07 -11.77
CA VAL A 2 4.53 2.89 -11.55
C VAL A 2 4.23 1.89 -12.65
N ASP A 3 5.24 1.56 -13.43
CA ASP A 3 5.14 0.55 -14.49
C ASP A 3 5.85 -0.73 -14.06
N VAL A 4 5.14 -1.82 -14.12
CA VAL A 4 5.63 -3.19 -13.96
C VAL A 4 5.61 -3.82 -15.34
N VAL A 5 6.77 -4.23 -15.87
CA VAL A 5 6.90 -4.69 -17.26
C VAL A 5 7.48 -6.08 -17.31
N GLY A 6 6.68 -7.06 -17.72
CA GLY A 6 7.09 -8.45 -17.94
C GLY A 6 7.69 -9.11 -16.69
N VAL A 7 7.21 -8.77 -15.50
CA VAL A 7 7.83 -9.19 -14.24
C VAL A 7 7.55 -10.66 -13.96
N THR A 8 8.64 -11.41 -13.81
CA THR A 8 8.63 -12.77 -13.28
C THR A 8 9.40 -12.81 -11.97
N TYR A 9 8.84 -13.48 -10.94
CA TYR A 9 9.51 -13.67 -9.67
C TYR A 9 9.50 -15.13 -9.23
N ARG A 10 10.66 -15.65 -8.83
CA ARG A 10 10.86 -17.02 -8.34
C ARG A 10 11.45 -17.00 -6.94
N VAL A 11 10.97 -17.89 -6.08
CA VAL A 11 11.54 -18.14 -4.75
C VAL A 11 12.45 -19.35 -4.85
N GLY A 12 13.66 -19.29 -4.30
CA GLY A 12 14.61 -20.40 -4.35
C GLY A 12 15.52 -20.44 -5.60
N GLY A 13 15.69 -19.29 -6.28
CA GLY A 13 16.58 -19.18 -7.44
C GLY A 13 15.93 -19.54 -8.79
N ALA A 14 16.75 -19.77 -9.83
CA ALA A 14 16.29 -19.90 -11.22
C ALA A 14 15.33 -21.08 -11.45
N GLN A 15 15.48 -22.16 -10.70
CA GLN A 15 14.61 -23.34 -10.76
C GLN A 15 13.52 -23.37 -9.67
N GLY A 16 13.46 -22.32 -8.83
CA GLY A 16 12.53 -22.21 -7.72
C GLY A 16 11.07 -22.01 -8.17
N MET A 17 10.16 -22.07 -7.19
CA MET A 17 8.73 -21.87 -7.43
C MET A 17 8.45 -20.48 -7.98
N ARG A 18 7.72 -20.43 -9.09
CA ARG A 18 7.30 -19.19 -9.73
C ARG A 18 6.08 -18.65 -8.98
N ILE A 19 6.21 -17.43 -8.44
CA ILE A 19 5.15 -16.72 -7.74
C ILE A 19 4.47 -15.70 -8.65
N LEU A 20 5.28 -15.00 -9.49
CA LEU A 20 4.78 -14.11 -10.53
C LEU A 20 5.29 -14.59 -11.88
N ASP A 21 4.43 -14.53 -12.90
CA ASP A 21 4.68 -15.06 -14.22
C ASP A 21 4.26 -14.05 -15.28
N ASP A 22 5.25 -13.32 -15.83
CA ASP A 22 5.08 -12.33 -16.89
C ASP A 22 4.01 -11.27 -16.59
N VAL A 23 4.06 -10.70 -15.38
CA VAL A 23 3.11 -9.69 -14.93
C VAL A 23 3.47 -8.34 -15.53
N THR A 24 2.52 -7.75 -16.27
CA THR A 24 2.58 -6.37 -16.73
C THR A 24 1.40 -5.61 -16.16
N ALA A 25 1.68 -4.43 -15.54
CA ALA A 25 0.67 -3.57 -14.94
C ALA A 25 1.15 -2.12 -14.96
N ARG A 26 0.22 -1.18 -15.15
CA ARG A 26 0.52 0.26 -15.10
C ARG A 26 -0.33 0.94 -14.04
N PHE A 27 0.25 1.20 -12.87
CA PHE A 27 -0.40 1.92 -11.79
C PHE A 27 -0.39 3.42 -12.08
N ALA A 28 -1.57 4.00 -12.27
CA ALA A 28 -1.70 5.40 -12.67
C ALA A 28 -1.24 6.36 -11.56
N ALA A 29 -0.59 7.44 -11.99
CA ALA A 29 -0.13 8.51 -11.09
C ALA A 29 -1.32 9.23 -10.42
N CYS A 30 -1.14 9.65 -9.16
CA CYS A 30 -2.13 10.38 -8.37
C CYS A 30 -3.50 9.67 -8.36
N LYS A 31 -3.49 8.33 -8.38
CA LYS A 31 -4.67 7.49 -8.28
C LYS A 31 -4.54 6.49 -7.15
N PHE A 32 -5.69 6.05 -6.66
CA PHE A 32 -5.78 4.92 -5.75
C PHE A 32 -5.87 3.63 -6.58
N ASN A 33 -4.74 2.92 -6.70
CA ASN A 33 -4.64 1.68 -7.44
C ASN A 33 -4.80 0.50 -6.46
N VAL A 34 -5.69 -0.43 -6.76
CA VAL A 34 -5.96 -1.58 -5.88
C VAL A 34 -5.62 -2.88 -6.57
N ILE A 35 -4.85 -3.71 -5.88
CA ILE A 35 -4.51 -5.07 -6.30
C ILE A 35 -5.43 -6.04 -5.56
N LEU A 36 -6.16 -6.85 -6.31
CA LEU A 36 -7.12 -7.86 -5.86
C LEU A 36 -6.68 -9.24 -6.32
N GLY A 37 -7.23 -10.27 -5.68
CA GLY A 37 -7.03 -11.67 -6.07
C GLY A 37 -7.15 -12.61 -4.87
N PRO A 38 -7.27 -13.92 -5.09
CA PRO A 38 -7.35 -14.90 -4.04
C PRO A 38 -6.06 -14.97 -3.19
N ASN A 39 -6.14 -15.67 -2.06
CA ASN A 39 -4.96 -15.92 -1.23
C ASN A 39 -3.95 -16.77 -2.02
N GLY A 40 -2.67 -16.42 -1.91
CA GLY A 40 -1.61 -17.09 -2.66
C GLY A 40 -1.47 -16.68 -4.13
N ALA A 41 -2.30 -15.76 -4.65
CA ALA A 41 -2.23 -15.30 -6.04
C ALA A 41 -0.97 -14.49 -6.39
N GLY A 42 -0.17 -14.07 -5.40
CA GLY A 42 1.05 -13.29 -5.65
C GLY A 42 0.93 -11.78 -5.38
N LYS A 43 -0.21 -11.30 -4.81
CA LYS A 43 -0.47 -9.86 -4.58
C LYS A 43 0.63 -9.14 -3.80
N SER A 44 0.94 -9.62 -2.58
CA SER A 44 2.00 -9.04 -1.74
C SER A 44 3.39 -9.17 -2.39
N THR A 45 3.62 -10.24 -3.15
CA THR A 45 4.86 -10.40 -3.91
C THR A 45 4.97 -9.34 -5.01
N LEU A 46 3.89 -9.10 -5.78
CA LEU A 46 3.87 -8.03 -6.77
C LEU A 46 4.10 -6.66 -6.12
N LEU A 47 3.42 -6.39 -5.02
CA LEU A 47 3.61 -5.14 -4.30
C LEU A 47 5.06 -4.99 -3.82
N ARG A 48 5.69 -6.04 -3.26
CA ARG A 48 7.10 -6.00 -2.83
C ARG A 48 8.08 -5.86 -4.00
N VAL A 49 7.79 -6.43 -5.16
CA VAL A 49 8.58 -6.19 -6.38
C VAL A 49 8.38 -4.75 -6.85
N ALA A 50 7.14 -4.25 -6.88
CA ALA A 50 6.83 -2.87 -7.27
C ALA A 50 7.52 -1.84 -6.36
N THR A 51 7.72 -2.16 -5.07
CA THR A 51 8.47 -1.30 -4.14
C THR A 51 9.99 -1.37 -4.30
N GLY A 52 10.52 -2.33 -5.06
CA GLY A 52 11.97 -2.62 -5.13
C GLY A 52 12.52 -3.36 -3.91
N LEU A 53 11.67 -3.85 -2.98
CA LEU A 53 12.09 -4.72 -1.87
C LEU A 53 12.47 -6.12 -2.34
N LEU A 54 11.84 -6.59 -3.43
CA LEU A 54 12.20 -7.84 -4.09
C LEU A 54 12.68 -7.54 -5.52
N ARG A 55 13.81 -8.12 -5.88
CA ARG A 55 14.33 -8.02 -7.24
C ARG A 55 13.65 -9.08 -8.12
N PRO A 56 13.02 -8.71 -9.24
CA PRO A 56 12.42 -9.68 -10.15
C PRO A 56 13.48 -10.58 -10.79
N SER A 57 13.12 -11.80 -11.15
CA SER A 57 13.96 -12.75 -11.87
C SER A 57 14.04 -12.39 -13.36
N ALA A 58 13.00 -11.74 -13.91
CA ALA A 58 12.91 -11.17 -15.25
C ALA A 58 11.95 -9.98 -15.24
N GLY A 59 12.06 -9.12 -16.25
CA GLY A 59 11.29 -7.89 -16.33
C GLY A 59 11.85 -6.79 -15.43
N GLU A 60 11.16 -5.68 -15.35
CA GLU A 60 11.59 -4.52 -14.57
C GLU A 60 10.41 -3.74 -13.99
N VAL A 61 10.69 -2.91 -12.99
CA VAL A 61 9.77 -1.91 -12.43
C VAL A 61 10.36 -0.52 -12.64
N ARG A 62 9.49 0.43 -13.01
CA ARG A 62 9.87 1.82 -13.23
C ARG A 62 8.98 2.77 -12.43
N TYR A 63 9.56 3.86 -11.93
CA TYR A 63 8.86 5.02 -11.40
C TYR A 63 9.01 6.17 -12.41
N GLY A 64 7.91 6.50 -13.11
CA GLY A 64 7.99 7.30 -14.32
C GLY A 64 8.88 6.61 -15.37
N ASP A 65 9.88 7.33 -15.87
CA ASP A 65 10.81 6.82 -16.88
C ASP A 65 12.04 6.10 -16.29
N ARG A 66 12.17 6.08 -14.95
CA ARG A 66 13.38 5.58 -14.29
C ARG A 66 13.17 4.20 -13.68
N PRO A 67 14.03 3.20 -14.00
CA PRO A 67 13.99 1.89 -13.35
C PRO A 67 14.19 2.00 -11.83
N VAL A 68 13.42 1.26 -11.04
CA VAL A 68 13.53 1.25 -9.57
C VAL A 68 14.93 0.80 -9.12
N ALA A 69 15.56 -0.11 -9.86
CA ALA A 69 16.92 -0.56 -9.59
C ALA A 69 18.00 0.52 -9.76
N ALA A 70 17.68 1.65 -10.40
CA ALA A 70 18.60 2.78 -10.59
C ALA A 70 18.53 3.84 -9.48
N PHE A 71 17.62 3.67 -8.52
CA PHE A 71 17.54 4.56 -7.36
C PHE A 71 18.54 4.13 -6.29
N GLY A 72 19.21 5.10 -5.66
CA GLY A 72 19.93 4.87 -4.42
C GLY A 72 18.97 4.55 -3.26
N ALA A 73 19.45 3.87 -2.23
CA ALA A 73 18.61 3.45 -1.10
C ALA A 73 17.91 4.63 -0.41
N ASP A 74 18.64 5.70 -0.12
CA ASP A 74 18.10 6.90 0.53
C ASP A 74 17.12 7.66 -0.37
N GLU A 75 17.43 7.74 -1.67
CA GLU A 75 16.54 8.37 -2.64
C GLU A 75 15.22 7.60 -2.75
N LEU A 76 15.29 6.27 -2.85
CA LEU A 76 14.12 5.42 -2.89
C LEU A 76 13.30 5.52 -1.61
N ALA A 77 13.95 5.59 -0.45
CA ALA A 77 13.29 5.77 0.84
C ALA A 77 12.59 7.13 0.98
N ARG A 78 13.10 8.19 0.33
CA ARG A 78 12.41 9.49 0.25
C ARG A 78 11.27 9.51 -0.76
N THR A 79 11.35 8.68 -1.79
CA THR A 79 10.39 8.64 -2.89
C THR A 79 9.16 7.81 -2.55
N ARG A 80 9.33 6.71 -1.79
CA ARG A 80 8.25 5.79 -1.45
C ARG A 80 8.25 5.36 -0.01
N ALA A 81 7.06 5.02 0.52
CA ALA A 81 6.92 4.32 1.78
C ALA A 81 6.02 3.09 1.65
N VAL A 82 6.22 2.13 2.55
CA VAL A 82 5.52 0.85 2.55
C VAL A 82 4.94 0.59 3.93
N LEU A 83 3.61 0.48 4.02
CA LEU A 83 2.93 -0.05 5.19
C LEU A 83 2.79 -1.56 5.02
N SER A 84 3.62 -2.31 5.74
CA SER A 84 3.58 -3.77 5.75
C SER A 84 2.61 -4.29 6.80
N GLN A 85 2.05 -5.46 6.58
CA GLN A 85 1.07 -6.10 7.44
C GLN A 85 1.57 -6.30 8.89
N HIS A 86 2.83 -6.64 9.07
CA HIS A 86 3.44 -6.87 10.39
C HIS A 86 4.78 -6.14 10.48
N VAL A 87 4.93 -5.32 11.51
CA VAL A 87 6.19 -4.69 11.90
C VAL A 87 6.37 -4.92 13.40
N GLU A 88 7.24 -5.85 13.76
CA GLU A 88 7.62 -6.08 15.15
C GLU A 88 8.79 -5.16 15.52
N LEU A 89 8.61 -4.40 16.59
CA LEU A 89 9.69 -3.62 17.20
C LEU A 89 9.97 -4.23 18.57
N ALA A 90 11.17 -4.84 18.69
CA ALA A 90 11.58 -5.52 19.91
C ALA A 90 11.96 -4.57 21.07
N PHE A 91 12.14 -3.27 20.79
CA PHE A 91 12.59 -2.30 21.78
C PHE A 91 11.42 -1.42 22.26
N PRO A 92 11.39 -1.05 23.56
CA PRO A 92 10.34 -0.21 24.14
C PRO A 92 10.54 1.27 23.83
N LEU A 93 10.60 1.62 22.54
CA LEU A 93 10.72 3.00 22.09
C LEU A 93 9.42 3.77 22.32
N PRO A 94 9.48 5.06 22.69
CA PRO A 94 8.33 5.94 22.67
C PRO A 94 7.68 5.99 21.28
N VAL A 95 6.37 6.16 21.24
CA VAL A 95 5.59 6.27 19.99
C VAL A 95 6.16 7.35 19.07
N GLU A 96 6.54 8.52 19.60
CA GLU A 96 7.12 9.60 18.79
C GLU A 96 8.44 9.21 18.12
N ASP A 97 9.26 8.40 18.79
CA ASP A 97 10.53 7.94 18.22
C ASP A 97 10.31 6.90 17.12
N VAL A 98 9.28 6.04 17.27
CA VAL A 98 8.89 5.11 16.20
C VAL A 98 8.45 5.87 14.96
N VAL A 99 7.63 6.92 15.10
CA VAL A 99 7.21 7.75 13.95
C VAL A 99 8.41 8.51 13.36
N LEU A 100 9.33 9.00 14.22
CA LEU A 100 10.54 9.69 13.79
C LEU A 100 11.47 8.81 12.93
N MET A 101 11.44 7.47 13.08
CA MET A 101 12.16 6.56 12.17
C MET A 101 11.77 6.77 10.70
N GLY A 102 10.53 7.17 10.42
CA GLY A 102 10.09 7.54 9.07
C GLY A 102 10.90 8.70 8.48
N ARG A 103 11.49 9.55 9.33
CA ARG A 103 12.29 10.69 8.89
C ARG A 103 13.76 10.41 8.67
N TYR A 104 14.27 9.20 9.01
CA TYR A 104 15.69 8.84 8.83
C TYR A 104 16.26 9.16 7.44
N PRO A 105 15.55 8.95 6.33
CA PRO A 105 16.08 9.30 5.01
C PRO A 105 16.24 10.81 4.78
N HIS A 106 15.69 11.68 5.64
CA HIS A 106 15.56 13.11 5.43
C HIS A 106 16.54 13.97 6.23
N TYR A 107 17.18 13.42 7.26
CA TYR A 107 18.13 14.15 8.08
C TYR A 107 19.45 13.39 8.25
N GLY A 108 20.51 14.11 8.61
CA GLY A 108 21.84 13.57 8.85
C GLY A 108 22.01 13.07 10.29
N PRO A 109 22.99 13.62 11.07
CA PRO A 109 23.32 13.10 12.41
C PRO A 109 22.21 13.28 13.44
N ALA A 110 21.30 14.24 13.26
CA ALA A 110 20.18 14.49 14.19
C ALA A 110 18.96 15.07 13.47
N PRO A 111 17.73 14.74 13.97
CA PRO A 111 16.50 15.29 13.42
C PRO A 111 16.39 16.79 13.68
N THR A 112 15.86 17.52 12.68
CA THR A 112 15.59 18.94 12.75
C THR A 112 14.27 19.24 13.46
N SER A 113 13.97 20.53 13.73
CA SER A 113 12.64 20.98 14.20
C SER A 113 11.54 20.57 13.22
N ARG A 114 11.78 20.74 11.90
CA ARG A 114 10.83 20.35 10.85
C ARG A 114 10.49 18.85 10.91
N ASP A 115 11.46 17.98 11.17
CA ASP A 115 11.19 16.54 11.29
C ASP A 115 10.30 16.25 12.50
N ARG A 116 10.49 16.93 13.62
CA ARG A 116 9.63 16.81 14.81
C ARG A 116 8.23 17.36 14.59
N ASP A 117 8.09 18.45 13.85
CA ASP A 117 6.79 19.01 13.46
C ASP A 117 6.02 18.04 12.56
N ILE A 118 6.70 17.41 11.59
CA ILE A 118 6.10 16.37 10.74
C ILE A 118 5.64 15.17 11.58
N VAL A 119 6.45 14.71 12.53
CA VAL A 119 6.07 13.63 13.46
C VAL A 119 4.81 14.00 14.26
N SER A 120 4.73 15.24 14.77
CA SER A 120 3.56 15.72 15.52
C SER A 120 2.31 15.71 14.65
N ARG A 121 2.38 16.26 13.43
CA ARG A 121 1.27 16.28 12.47
C ARG A 121 0.87 14.85 12.02
N ALA A 122 1.83 13.95 11.81
CA ALA A 122 1.53 12.55 11.48
C ALA A 122 0.79 11.85 12.62
N LEU A 123 1.16 12.11 13.88
CA LEU A 123 0.45 11.60 15.06
C LEU A 123 -0.95 12.19 15.22
N GLU A 124 -1.15 13.45 14.85
CA GLU A 124 -2.47 14.11 14.80
C GLU A 124 -3.40 13.41 13.81
N LEU A 125 -2.93 13.17 12.58
CA LEU A 125 -3.69 12.51 11.52
C LEU A 125 -4.20 11.11 11.93
N VAL A 126 -3.44 10.38 12.75
CA VAL A 126 -3.83 9.05 13.21
C VAL A 126 -4.44 9.04 14.62
N GLY A 127 -4.65 10.21 15.23
CA GLY A 127 -5.26 10.34 16.57
C GLY A 127 -4.43 9.76 17.71
N MET A 128 -3.08 9.81 17.60
CA MET A 128 -2.16 9.22 18.60
C MET A 128 -1.35 10.22 19.42
N VAL A 129 -1.69 11.51 19.36
CA VAL A 129 -0.97 12.60 20.08
C VAL A 129 -0.91 12.32 21.60
N GLY A 130 -2.02 11.90 22.20
CA GLY A 130 -2.09 11.63 23.66
C GLY A 130 -1.20 10.47 24.11
N LYS A 131 -0.70 9.64 23.19
CA LYS A 131 0.14 8.47 23.48
C LYS A 131 1.60 8.63 23.01
N ARG A 132 2.00 9.82 22.57
CA ARG A 132 3.31 10.08 21.95
C ARG A 132 4.50 9.60 22.77
N ARG A 133 4.44 9.65 24.10
CA ARG A 133 5.50 9.24 25.04
C ARG A 133 5.34 7.79 25.56
N GLN A 134 4.23 7.12 25.19
CA GLN A 134 3.98 5.75 25.63
C GLN A 134 4.91 4.80 24.91
N PRO A 135 5.45 3.76 25.59
CA PRO A 135 6.27 2.72 24.91
C PRO A 135 5.44 1.96 23.87
N TYR A 136 5.93 1.87 22.65
CA TYR A 136 5.24 1.24 21.52
C TYR A 136 4.73 -0.20 21.79
N PRO A 137 5.49 -1.10 22.46
CA PRO A 137 5.01 -2.47 22.72
C PRO A 137 3.84 -2.55 23.69
N THR A 138 3.53 -1.48 24.43
CA THR A 138 2.39 -1.45 25.36
C THR A 138 1.08 -1.05 24.71
N LEU A 139 1.10 -0.71 23.44
CA LEU A 139 -0.06 -0.37 22.64
C LEU A 139 -0.82 -1.63 22.22
N SER A 140 -2.15 -1.49 22.06
CA SER A 140 -2.97 -2.51 21.38
C SER A 140 -2.53 -2.68 19.91
N GLY A 141 -2.85 -3.82 19.29
CA GLY A 141 -2.49 -4.07 17.89
C GLY A 141 -3.00 -2.99 16.91
N GLY A 142 -4.24 -2.52 17.11
CA GLY A 142 -4.79 -1.42 16.31
C GLY A 142 -4.05 -0.09 16.51
N GLU A 143 -3.63 0.22 17.74
CA GLU A 143 -2.83 1.41 18.02
C GLU A 143 -1.42 1.31 17.44
N GLN A 144 -0.82 0.12 17.47
CA GLN A 144 0.46 -0.12 16.80
C GLN A 144 0.36 0.12 15.29
N GLN A 145 -0.72 -0.32 14.65
CA GLN A 145 -0.96 -0.05 13.23
C GLN A 145 -1.14 1.45 12.95
N LYS A 146 -1.83 2.21 13.82
CA LYS A 146 -1.91 3.67 13.74
C LYS A 146 -0.53 4.32 13.75
N VAL A 147 0.32 3.91 14.67
CA VAL A 147 1.70 4.42 14.78
C VAL A 147 2.53 4.05 13.56
N GLN A 148 2.37 2.85 13.01
CA GLN A 148 3.05 2.45 11.77
C GLN A 148 2.56 3.27 10.57
N LEU A 149 1.26 3.57 10.48
CA LEU A 149 0.75 4.49 9.48
C LEU A 149 1.37 5.89 9.64
N ALA A 150 1.40 6.45 10.85
CA ALA A 150 2.04 7.73 11.10
C ALA A 150 3.52 7.75 10.68
N ARG A 151 4.27 6.67 10.95
CA ARG A 151 5.67 6.51 10.54
C ARG A 151 5.81 6.54 9.01
N VAL A 152 4.94 5.83 8.30
CA VAL A 152 4.92 5.77 6.83
C VAL A 152 4.54 7.13 6.24
N LEU A 153 3.54 7.82 6.81
CA LEU A 153 3.16 9.16 6.41
C LEU A 153 4.29 10.17 6.63
N ALA A 154 4.96 10.10 7.78
CA ALA A 154 6.12 10.95 8.07
C ALA A 154 7.26 10.74 7.05
N GLN A 155 7.45 9.51 6.56
CA GLN A 155 8.48 9.19 5.58
C GLN A 155 8.27 9.87 4.24
N ILE A 156 7.04 9.89 3.73
CA ILE A 156 6.71 10.49 2.43
C ILE A 156 5.99 11.83 2.56
N TRP A 157 6.15 12.53 3.70
CA TRP A 157 5.43 13.77 3.98
C TRP A 157 5.54 14.77 2.84
N ASN A 158 4.41 15.06 2.19
CA ASN A 158 4.30 15.93 1.03
C ASN A 158 3.18 16.96 1.18
N LEU A 159 2.63 17.09 2.40
CA LEU A 159 1.51 17.99 2.67
C LEU A 159 1.92 19.48 2.72
N ASP A 160 3.23 19.77 2.72
CA ASP A 160 3.80 21.11 2.79
C ASP A 160 4.31 21.55 1.40
N ASP A 161 3.45 21.61 0.38
CA ASP A 161 3.73 22.16 -0.96
C ASP A 161 4.93 21.55 -1.72
N SER A 162 5.31 20.32 -1.42
CA SER A 162 6.32 19.63 -2.19
C SER A 162 5.78 19.21 -3.55
N HIS A 163 6.50 19.52 -4.62
CA HIS A 163 6.16 19.10 -5.99
C HIS A 163 6.68 17.70 -6.34
N GLU A 164 7.43 17.07 -5.43
CA GLU A 164 7.97 15.74 -5.67
C GLU A 164 6.87 14.69 -5.66
N HIS A 165 6.90 13.79 -6.65
CA HIS A 165 5.95 12.69 -6.70
C HIS A 165 6.32 11.61 -5.68
N LYS A 166 5.35 11.20 -4.85
CA LYS A 166 5.52 10.18 -3.81
C LYS A 166 4.66 8.95 -4.10
N TYR A 167 5.08 7.82 -3.54
CA TYR A 167 4.37 6.55 -3.69
C TYR A 167 4.11 5.93 -2.32
N LEU A 168 2.85 5.63 -2.04
CA LEU A 168 2.42 4.92 -0.84
C LEU A 168 1.98 3.51 -1.23
N PHE A 169 2.65 2.51 -0.66
CA PHE A 169 2.31 1.11 -0.83
C PHE A 169 1.70 0.56 0.46
N LEU A 170 0.55 -0.08 0.34
CA LEU A 170 -0.22 -0.63 1.47
C LEU A 170 -0.41 -2.13 1.25
N ASP A 171 0.27 -2.97 2.07
CA ASP A 171 0.13 -4.44 2.02
C ASP A 171 -0.87 -4.88 3.08
N GLU A 172 -2.12 -5.11 2.68
CA GLU A 172 -3.23 -5.53 3.55
C GLU A 172 -3.41 -4.63 4.79
N PRO A 173 -3.54 -3.31 4.62
CA PRO A 173 -3.45 -2.35 5.71
C PRO A 173 -4.62 -2.41 6.69
N THR A 174 -5.69 -3.12 6.33
CA THR A 174 -6.95 -3.17 7.09
C THR A 174 -7.09 -4.42 7.96
N THR A 175 -6.15 -5.35 7.88
CA THR A 175 -6.18 -6.57 8.69
C THR A 175 -6.01 -6.23 10.17
N SER A 176 -6.88 -6.75 11.04
CA SER A 176 -6.87 -6.54 12.50
C SER A 176 -7.31 -5.14 12.98
N LEU A 177 -7.89 -4.30 12.12
CA LEU A 177 -8.48 -3.02 12.48
C LEU A 177 -10.00 -3.12 12.59
N ASP A 178 -10.61 -2.32 13.47
CA ASP A 178 -12.05 -2.10 13.44
C ASP A 178 -12.47 -1.33 12.19
N VAL A 179 -13.74 -1.45 11.79
CA VAL A 179 -14.27 -0.87 10.55
C VAL A 179 -14.06 0.65 10.48
N HIS A 180 -14.25 1.35 11.60
CA HIS A 180 -14.07 2.81 11.64
C HIS A 180 -12.64 3.20 11.29
N TYR A 181 -11.68 2.49 11.86
CA TYR A 181 -10.28 2.81 11.62
C TYR A 181 -9.78 2.32 10.25
N GLN A 182 -10.34 1.22 9.72
CA GLN A 182 -10.07 0.80 8.33
C GLN A 182 -10.43 1.92 7.34
N LEU A 183 -11.64 2.47 7.47
CA LEU A 183 -12.10 3.55 6.61
C LEU A 183 -11.26 4.82 6.79
N HIS A 184 -10.95 5.19 8.04
CA HIS A 184 -10.10 6.35 8.32
C HIS A 184 -8.70 6.22 7.67
N LEU A 185 -8.06 5.06 7.76
CA LEU A 185 -6.76 4.81 7.11
C LEU A 185 -6.83 4.99 5.60
N LEU A 186 -7.87 4.43 4.97
CA LEU A 186 -8.05 4.54 3.52
C LEU A 186 -8.41 5.97 3.09
N ASP A 187 -9.17 6.71 3.90
CA ASP A 187 -9.47 8.12 3.67
C ASP A 187 -8.19 8.96 3.73
N VAL A 188 -7.35 8.79 4.77
CA VAL A 188 -6.04 9.46 4.87
C VAL A 188 -5.17 9.14 3.64
N ALA A 189 -5.13 7.87 3.22
CA ALA A 189 -4.38 7.48 2.02
C ALA A 189 -4.95 8.11 0.74
N ARG A 190 -6.28 8.23 0.62
CA ARG A 190 -6.95 8.89 -0.50
C ARG A 190 -6.65 10.39 -0.55
N ASP A 191 -6.62 11.06 0.59
CA ASP A 191 -6.36 12.50 0.67
C ASP A 191 -4.94 12.83 0.17
N LEU A 192 -3.97 11.93 0.31
CA LEU A 192 -2.62 12.09 -0.24
C LEU A 192 -2.58 12.22 -1.76
N LEU A 193 -3.61 11.74 -2.48
CA LEU A 193 -3.68 11.86 -3.95
C LEU A 193 -3.65 13.31 -4.40
N ALA A 194 -4.26 14.23 -3.63
CA ALA A 194 -4.25 15.67 -3.90
C ALA A 194 -2.85 16.30 -3.68
N HIS A 195 -1.94 15.59 -3.00
CA HIS A 195 -0.59 16.05 -2.67
C HIS A 195 0.48 15.32 -3.51
N ASN A 196 0.20 15.08 -4.78
CA ASN A 196 1.10 14.42 -5.74
C ASN A 196 1.61 13.05 -5.26
N CYS A 197 0.75 12.27 -4.63
CA CYS A 197 1.04 10.91 -4.19
C CYS A 197 0.24 9.88 -5.01
N THR A 198 0.86 8.75 -5.31
CA THR A 198 0.20 7.57 -5.90
C THR A 198 0.06 6.52 -4.81
N VAL A 199 -1.15 6.00 -4.63
CA VAL A 199 -1.43 4.92 -3.68
C VAL A 199 -1.58 3.61 -4.43
N ILE A 200 -0.89 2.56 -3.95
CA ILE A 200 -1.02 1.19 -4.46
C ILE A 200 -1.28 0.29 -3.26
N ALA A 201 -2.47 -0.31 -3.19
CA ALA A 201 -2.94 -1.07 -2.05
C ALA A 201 -3.33 -2.50 -2.44
N VAL A 202 -2.92 -3.48 -1.64
CA VAL A 202 -3.50 -4.82 -1.66
C VAL A 202 -4.68 -4.82 -0.68
N LEU A 203 -5.89 -5.09 -1.17
CA LEU A 203 -7.09 -5.19 -0.35
C LEU A 203 -7.75 -6.56 -0.52
N HIS A 204 -8.43 -7.02 0.54
CA HIS A 204 -9.16 -8.30 0.52
C HIS A 204 -10.67 -8.10 0.36
N ASP A 205 -11.22 -7.03 0.94
CA ASP A 205 -12.64 -6.72 0.82
C ASP A 205 -12.92 -6.07 -0.55
N LEU A 206 -13.69 -6.77 -1.37
CA LEU A 206 -14.05 -6.32 -2.71
C LEU A 206 -14.90 -5.05 -2.69
N ASN A 207 -15.81 -4.90 -1.71
CA ASN A 207 -16.65 -3.71 -1.61
C ASN A 207 -15.81 -2.49 -1.26
N VAL A 208 -14.87 -2.63 -0.31
CA VAL A 208 -13.91 -1.59 0.03
C VAL A 208 -13.02 -1.26 -1.17
N ALA A 209 -12.54 -2.27 -1.88
CA ALA A 209 -11.74 -2.08 -3.09
C ALA A 209 -12.49 -1.29 -4.17
N PHE A 210 -13.79 -1.56 -4.36
CA PHE A 210 -14.63 -0.85 -5.32
C PHE A 210 -14.97 0.59 -4.88
N GLN A 211 -15.03 0.82 -3.58
CA GLN A 211 -15.28 2.14 -3.02
C GLN A 211 -14.07 3.08 -3.18
N TYR A 212 -12.87 2.59 -2.97
CA TYR A 212 -11.64 3.41 -2.96
C TYR A 212 -10.85 3.31 -4.26
N GLY A 213 -10.88 2.17 -4.94
CA GLY A 213 -10.07 1.90 -6.13
C GLY A 213 -10.52 2.71 -7.35
N GLN A 214 -9.62 3.58 -7.84
CA GLN A 214 -9.78 4.29 -9.10
C GLN A 214 -9.17 3.51 -10.27
N GLN A 215 -8.31 2.54 -9.97
CA GLN A 215 -7.86 1.49 -10.87
C GLN A 215 -7.80 0.16 -10.09
N LEU A 216 -8.27 -0.89 -10.72
CA LEU A 216 -8.39 -2.23 -10.13
C LEU A 216 -7.59 -3.22 -10.97
N PHE A 217 -6.73 -3.96 -10.31
CA PHE A 217 -5.85 -4.97 -10.87
C PHE A 217 -6.14 -6.31 -10.22
N VAL A 218 -6.58 -7.29 -10.97
CA VAL A 218 -6.92 -8.61 -10.45
C VAL A 218 -5.83 -9.60 -10.86
N ILE A 219 -5.19 -10.21 -9.85
CA ILE A 219 -4.17 -11.25 -10.04
C ILE A 219 -4.75 -12.59 -9.67
N ASP A 220 -4.51 -13.59 -10.54
CA ASP A 220 -4.80 -14.98 -10.28
C ASP A 220 -3.64 -15.87 -10.76
N GLY A 221 -3.23 -16.85 -9.92
CA GLY A 221 -2.16 -17.77 -10.24
C GLY A 221 -0.83 -17.11 -10.65
N GLY A 222 -0.50 -15.95 -10.09
CA GLY A 222 0.73 -15.21 -10.40
C GLY A 222 0.70 -14.41 -11.69
N ARG A 223 -0.44 -14.29 -12.36
CA ARG A 223 -0.62 -13.57 -13.62
C ARG A 223 -1.65 -12.46 -13.48
N MET A 224 -1.55 -11.43 -14.33
CA MET A 224 -2.61 -10.42 -14.44
C MET A 224 -3.82 -11.06 -15.14
N ALA A 225 -4.93 -11.19 -14.40
CA ALA A 225 -6.16 -11.77 -14.91
C ALA A 225 -7.11 -10.71 -15.50
N PHE A 226 -7.12 -9.50 -14.92
CA PHE A 226 -7.99 -8.41 -15.36
C PHE A 226 -7.50 -7.07 -14.81
N GLU A 227 -7.72 -5.99 -15.58
CA GLU A 227 -7.51 -4.61 -15.12
C GLU A 227 -8.61 -3.69 -15.63
N THR A 228 -9.01 -2.72 -14.82
CA THR A 228 -10.01 -1.71 -15.20
C THR A 228 -9.89 -0.44 -14.37
N SER A 229 -10.34 0.68 -14.92
CA SER A 229 -10.53 1.95 -14.22
C SER A 229 -11.96 2.14 -13.70
N ARG A 230 -12.85 1.19 -13.93
CA ARG A 230 -14.26 1.28 -13.51
C ARG A 230 -14.69 0.00 -12.80
N ALA A 231 -15.12 0.13 -11.55
CA ALA A 231 -15.66 -1.00 -10.78
C ALA A 231 -16.87 -1.67 -11.46
N SER A 232 -17.61 -0.92 -12.30
CA SER A 232 -18.74 -1.45 -13.08
C SER A 232 -18.36 -2.49 -14.12
N ASP A 233 -17.10 -2.51 -14.57
CA ASP A 233 -16.61 -3.47 -15.57
C ASP A 233 -16.34 -4.85 -14.97
N ILE A 234 -16.32 -4.95 -13.64
CA ILE A 234 -16.18 -6.21 -12.93
C ILE A 234 -17.55 -6.90 -12.88
N SER A 235 -17.65 -8.02 -13.58
CA SER A 235 -18.90 -8.82 -13.64
C SER A 235 -18.95 -9.86 -12.51
N ALA A 236 -20.17 -10.35 -12.23
CA ALA A 236 -20.38 -11.46 -11.28
C ALA A 236 -19.57 -12.70 -11.71
N GLU A 237 -19.58 -13.02 -13.00
CA GLU A 237 -18.87 -14.19 -13.55
C GLU A 237 -17.35 -14.07 -13.35
N LEU A 238 -16.79 -12.87 -13.47
CA LEU A 238 -15.36 -12.63 -13.20
C LEU A 238 -15.04 -12.88 -11.72
N ILE A 239 -15.86 -12.37 -10.82
CA ILE A 239 -15.71 -12.58 -9.38
C ILE A 239 -15.84 -14.07 -9.03
N GLU A 240 -16.88 -14.74 -9.52
CA GLU A 240 -17.14 -16.15 -9.27
C GLU A 240 -15.98 -17.03 -9.75
N ARG A 241 -15.48 -16.75 -10.96
CA ARG A 241 -14.37 -17.50 -11.54
C ARG A 241 -13.07 -17.34 -10.75
N ILE A 242 -12.75 -16.13 -10.29
CA ILE A 242 -11.46 -15.85 -9.64
C ILE A 242 -11.52 -16.14 -8.15
N PHE A 243 -12.58 -15.69 -7.47
CA PHE A 243 -12.67 -15.79 -6.01
C PHE A 243 -13.42 -17.05 -5.54
N ARG A 244 -14.04 -17.79 -6.47
CA ARG A 244 -14.77 -19.05 -6.21
C ARG A 244 -15.93 -18.86 -5.23
N VAL A 245 -16.64 -17.76 -5.35
CA VAL A 245 -17.82 -17.40 -4.57
C VAL A 245 -18.92 -16.94 -5.52
N ARG A 246 -20.17 -17.21 -5.21
CA ARG A 246 -21.28 -16.61 -5.96
C ARG A 246 -21.36 -15.12 -5.63
N ALA A 247 -21.51 -14.27 -6.65
CA ALA A 247 -21.55 -12.84 -6.51
C ALA A 247 -22.85 -12.29 -7.07
N THR A 248 -23.59 -11.54 -6.28
CA THR A 248 -24.82 -10.86 -6.72
C THR A 248 -24.70 -9.37 -6.39
N ARG A 249 -24.98 -8.53 -7.36
CA ARG A 249 -25.00 -7.07 -7.15
C ARG A 249 -26.32 -6.68 -6.49
N VAL A 250 -26.24 -5.98 -5.35
CA VAL A 250 -27.40 -5.51 -4.59
C VAL A 250 -27.40 -3.98 -4.56
N GLY A 251 -28.51 -3.35 -4.98
CA GLY A 251 -28.68 -1.90 -5.04
C GLY A 251 -28.98 -1.41 -6.46
N GLU A 252 -29.65 -0.26 -6.57
CA GLU A 252 -30.03 0.37 -7.82
C GLU A 252 -28.95 1.35 -8.28
N ASP A 253 -28.81 1.53 -9.62
CA ASP A 253 -28.09 2.59 -10.30
C ASP A 253 -26.64 2.90 -9.87
N GLY A 254 -25.71 2.01 -10.20
CA GLY A 254 -24.27 2.34 -10.17
C GLY A 254 -23.59 2.31 -8.80
N HIS A 255 -24.32 2.36 -7.70
CA HIS A 255 -23.83 2.33 -6.31
C HIS A 255 -24.06 0.98 -5.60
N GLY A 256 -24.35 -0.09 -6.34
CA GLY A 256 -24.63 -1.39 -5.77
C GLY A 256 -23.40 -2.00 -5.06
N THR A 257 -23.62 -2.56 -3.87
CA THR A 257 -22.66 -3.41 -3.17
C THR A 257 -22.74 -4.85 -3.67
N TRP A 258 -21.66 -5.58 -3.53
CA TRP A 258 -21.66 -7.01 -3.85
C TRP A 258 -22.00 -7.84 -2.61
N ARG A 259 -22.91 -8.78 -2.79
CA ARG A 259 -23.24 -9.82 -1.82
C ARG A 259 -22.59 -11.12 -2.30
N PHE A 260 -21.83 -11.74 -1.40
CA PHE A 260 -21.12 -13.00 -1.69
C PHE A 260 -21.75 -14.15 -0.92
N THR A 261 -21.88 -15.33 -1.58
CA THR A 261 -22.31 -16.59 -0.97
C THR A 261 -21.43 -17.72 -1.50
N LEU A 262 -21.33 -18.81 -0.74
CA LEU A 262 -20.61 -20.03 -1.16
C LEU A 262 -21.43 -20.84 -2.17
#